data_2715e125632b1105367712e2dc313914
#
_entry.id   2715e125632b1105367712e2dc313914
#
_cell.length_a   1.000
_cell.length_b   1.000
_cell.length_c   1.000
_cell.angle_alpha   90.00
_cell.angle_beta   90.00
_cell.angle_gamma   90.00
#
_symmetry.space_group_name_H-M   'P 1'
#
loop_
_entity.id
_entity.type
_entity.pdbx_description
1 polymer ?
#
loop_
_entity_poly.entity_id
_entity_poly.type
_entity_poly.pdbx_seq_one_letter_code
_entity_poly.pdbx_strand_id
1 'polypeptide(L)'
;MIAAEFETPAALVEAVRAMRAKGYDKMDAFTPFPVHGLDEALGLGRSRLGYLVFGMGFLGLVSALLLQWWTGAVDYPLVIGGKPLFAFEFSIPITFEVTVLFAAFGAVIGMFALNGLPRLSHPVFGCESFRRVTDDGFMLLVESDAEGCRELLVSLGARRTEVVS
;
A
#
# COMPACT_ATOMS: atom_id res chain seq x y z
N MET A 1 17.95 -8.12 -13.02
CA MET A 1 17.38 -6.79 -12.64
C MET A 1 18.54 -5.78 -12.52
N ILE A 2 18.28 -4.49 -12.75
CA ILE A 2 19.30 -3.44 -12.63
C ILE A 2 18.84 -2.43 -11.58
N ALA A 3 19.66 -2.20 -10.57
CA ALA A 3 19.46 -1.16 -9.58
C ALA A 3 20.34 0.06 -9.92
N ALA A 4 19.77 1.26 -9.88
CA ALA A 4 20.45 2.51 -10.17
C ALA A 4 20.24 3.50 -9.02
N GLU A 5 21.31 4.08 -8.51
CA GLU A 5 21.29 5.08 -7.44
C GLU A 5 21.37 6.48 -8.03
N PHE A 6 20.53 7.39 -7.52
CA PHE A 6 20.49 8.80 -7.90
C PHE A 6 20.81 9.68 -6.69
N GLU A 7 21.32 10.87 -6.96
CA GLU A 7 21.73 11.81 -5.90
C GLU A 7 20.58 12.65 -5.37
N THR A 8 19.59 12.91 -6.22
CA THR A 8 18.46 13.77 -5.88
C THR A 8 17.12 13.15 -6.25
N PRO A 9 16.04 13.46 -5.51
CA PRO A 9 14.70 12.98 -5.84
C PRO A 9 14.22 13.47 -7.22
N ALA A 10 14.65 14.67 -7.65
CA ALA A 10 14.29 15.22 -8.95
C ALA A 10 14.92 14.39 -10.10
N ALA A 11 16.21 14.04 -9.97
CA ALA A 11 16.89 13.20 -10.95
C ALA A 11 16.25 11.80 -11.04
N LEU A 12 15.84 11.23 -9.91
CA LEU A 12 15.10 9.96 -9.88
C LEU A 12 13.78 10.07 -10.68
N VAL A 13 12.97 11.10 -10.43
CA VAL A 13 11.67 11.28 -11.11
C VAL A 13 11.84 11.46 -12.62
N GLU A 14 12.87 12.24 -13.04
CA GLU A 14 13.19 12.43 -14.47
C GLU A 14 13.63 11.12 -15.11
N ALA A 15 14.48 10.35 -14.42
CA ALA A 15 14.94 9.05 -14.90
C ALA A 15 13.77 8.07 -15.06
N VAL A 16 12.86 7.99 -14.09
CA VAL A 16 11.66 7.15 -14.16
C VAL A 16 10.79 7.52 -15.37
N ARG A 17 10.53 8.83 -15.59
CA ARG A 17 9.77 9.30 -16.75
C ARG A 17 10.42 8.94 -18.09
N ALA A 18 11.74 9.15 -18.17
CA ALA A 18 12.51 8.83 -19.37
C ALA A 18 12.54 7.33 -19.67
N MET A 19 12.72 6.50 -18.64
CA MET A 19 12.68 5.04 -18.76
C MET A 19 11.29 4.56 -19.22
N ARG A 20 10.23 5.10 -18.62
CA ARG A 20 8.86 4.77 -19.01
C ARG A 20 8.54 5.18 -20.45
N ALA A 21 8.98 6.35 -20.89
CA ALA A 21 8.82 6.80 -22.27
C ALA A 21 9.50 5.87 -23.30
N LYS A 22 10.50 5.09 -22.86
CA LYS A 22 11.17 4.07 -23.67
C LYS A 22 10.57 2.66 -23.55
N GLY A 23 9.45 2.51 -22.82
CA GLY A 23 8.71 1.25 -22.71
C GLY A 23 9.15 0.33 -21.58
N TYR A 24 9.93 0.83 -20.60
CA TYR A 24 10.23 0.07 -19.39
C TYR A 24 9.08 0.26 -18.40
N ASP A 25 8.18 -0.72 -18.30
CA ASP A 25 7.00 -0.63 -17.43
C ASP A 25 7.21 -1.29 -16.06
N LYS A 26 8.13 -2.26 -15.99
CA LYS A 26 8.42 -2.99 -14.76
C LYS A 26 9.57 -2.31 -14.00
N MET A 27 9.20 -1.29 -13.27
CA MET A 27 10.13 -0.51 -12.45
C MET A 27 9.57 -0.35 -11.05
N ASP A 28 10.46 -0.28 -10.07
CA ASP A 28 10.16 0.06 -8.70
C ASP A 28 11.15 1.10 -8.18
N ALA A 29 10.70 2.01 -7.34
CA ALA A 29 11.53 3.09 -6.83
C ALA A 29 11.50 3.11 -5.30
N PHE A 30 12.67 3.26 -4.70
CA PHE A 30 12.86 3.27 -3.26
C PHE A 30 13.44 4.61 -2.82
N THR A 31 12.77 5.25 -1.88
CA THR A 31 13.15 6.59 -1.37
C THR A 31 12.96 6.65 0.14
N PRO A 32 13.79 7.44 0.87
CA PRO A 32 13.69 7.55 2.32
C PRO A 32 12.46 8.34 2.78
N PHE A 33 11.86 9.12 1.89
CA PHE A 33 10.65 9.91 2.15
C PHE A 33 9.77 9.98 0.89
N PRO A 34 8.47 10.28 1.02
CA PRO A 34 7.58 10.42 -0.12
C PRO A 34 8.02 11.52 -1.09
N VAL A 35 8.21 11.17 -2.37
CA VAL A 35 8.62 12.10 -3.42
C VAL A 35 7.42 12.45 -4.29
N HIS A 36 7.10 13.75 -4.37
CA HIS A 36 5.97 14.23 -5.18
C HIS A 36 6.17 13.90 -6.66
N GLY A 37 5.13 13.37 -7.29
CA GLY A 37 5.13 13.04 -8.72
C GLY A 37 5.83 11.73 -9.08
N LEU A 38 6.39 10.99 -8.11
CA LEU A 38 7.02 9.69 -8.36
C LEU A 38 5.98 8.62 -8.72
N ASP A 39 4.85 8.59 -8.02
CA ASP A 39 3.75 7.65 -8.31
C ASP A 39 3.19 7.85 -9.72
N GLU A 40 3.04 9.11 -10.14
CA GLU A 40 2.61 9.46 -11.49
C GLU A 40 3.66 9.06 -12.53
N ALA A 41 4.94 9.28 -12.25
CA ALA A 41 6.05 8.91 -13.12
C ALA A 41 6.14 7.39 -13.28
N LEU A 42 5.96 6.62 -12.21
CA LEU A 42 5.86 5.16 -12.23
C LEU A 42 4.54 4.67 -12.84
N GLY A 43 3.54 5.57 -13.05
CA GLY A 43 2.22 5.27 -13.56
C GLY A 43 1.41 4.37 -12.66
N LEU A 44 1.64 4.50 -11.37
CA LEU A 44 0.85 3.80 -10.37
C LEU A 44 -0.57 4.38 -10.35
N GLY A 45 -1.57 3.52 -10.48
CA GLY A 45 -2.96 3.89 -10.34
C GLY A 45 -3.38 4.08 -8.87
N ARG A 46 -4.64 4.49 -8.66
CA ARG A 46 -5.19 4.57 -7.30
C ARG A 46 -5.19 3.19 -6.63
N SER A 47 -4.74 3.15 -5.39
CA SER A 47 -4.74 1.94 -4.58
C SER A 47 -6.16 1.39 -4.40
N ARG A 48 -6.33 0.09 -4.56
CA ARG A 48 -7.59 -0.63 -4.29
C ARG A 48 -7.85 -0.81 -2.79
N LEU A 49 -6.88 -0.52 -1.95
CA LEU A 49 -6.97 -0.69 -0.49
C LEU A 49 -8.15 0.09 0.09
N GLY A 50 -8.39 1.33 -0.37
CA GLY A 50 -9.50 2.15 0.12
C GLY A 50 -10.88 1.51 -0.07
N TYR A 51 -11.12 0.85 -1.21
CA TYR A 51 -12.37 0.14 -1.47
C TYR A 51 -12.52 -1.09 -0.56
N LEU A 52 -11.44 -1.80 -0.28
CA LEU A 52 -11.45 -2.95 0.63
C LEU A 52 -11.74 -2.51 2.06
N VAL A 53 -11.10 -1.45 2.53
CA VAL A 53 -11.34 -0.87 3.87
C VAL A 53 -12.79 -0.41 4.01
N PHE A 54 -13.33 0.27 2.99
CA PHE A 54 -14.74 0.67 2.98
C PHE A 54 -15.68 -0.53 3.04
N GLY A 55 -15.45 -1.57 2.23
CA GLY A 55 -16.26 -2.78 2.21
C GLY A 55 -16.25 -3.51 3.56
N MET A 56 -15.08 -3.63 4.19
CA MET A 56 -14.93 -4.22 5.52
C MET A 56 -15.63 -3.38 6.60
N GLY A 57 -15.46 -2.06 6.58
CA GLY A 57 -16.18 -1.17 7.50
C GLY A 57 -17.68 -1.27 7.35
N PHE A 58 -18.19 -1.31 6.12
CA PHE A 58 -19.62 -1.50 5.85
C PHE A 58 -20.13 -2.86 6.35
N LEU A 59 -19.35 -3.93 6.17
CA LEU A 59 -19.67 -5.25 6.72
C LEU A 59 -19.73 -5.21 8.24
N GLY A 60 -18.77 -4.52 8.90
CA GLY A 60 -18.77 -4.32 10.34
C GLY A 60 -20.03 -3.58 10.84
N LEU A 61 -20.41 -2.52 10.14
CA LEU A 61 -21.62 -1.75 10.45
C LEU A 61 -22.88 -2.62 10.39
N VAL A 62 -23.06 -3.32 9.27
CA VAL A 62 -24.26 -4.17 9.07
C VAL A 62 -24.28 -5.31 10.06
N SER A 63 -23.16 -6.00 10.28
CA SER A 63 -23.08 -7.12 11.21
C SER A 63 -23.34 -6.70 12.66
N ALA A 64 -22.86 -5.54 13.08
CA ALA A 64 -23.09 -5.01 14.41
C ALA A 64 -24.57 -4.68 14.66
N LEU A 65 -25.23 -4.02 13.70
CA LEU A 65 -26.65 -3.70 13.78
C LEU A 65 -27.52 -4.96 13.79
N LEU A 66 -27.22 -5.91 12.90
CA LEU A 66 -27.94 -7.18 12.82
C LEU A 66 -27.77 -7.99 14.10
N LEU A 67 -26.56 -8.07 14.64
CA LEU A 67 -26.29 -8.80 15.87
C LEU A 67 -27.06 -8.20 17.05
N GLN A 68 -27.03 -6.89 17.23
CA GLN A 68 -27.74 -6.22 18.31
C GLN A 68 -29.27 -6.35 18.17
N TRP A 69 -29.79 -6.21 16.94
CA TRP A 69 -31.20 -6.45 16.68
C TRP A 69 -31.61 -7.89 16.99
N TRP A 70 -30.83 -8.86 16.48
CA TRP A 70 -31.10 -10.28 16.68
C TRP A 70 -31.11 -10.65 18.17
N THR A 71 -30.04 -10.31 18.88
CA THR A 71 -29.91 -10.67 20.31
C THR A 71 -30.93 -9.96 21.19
N GLY A 72 -31.27 -8.70 20.92
CA GLY A 72 -32.21 -7.93 21.74
C GLY A 72 -33.69 -8.14 21.39
N ALA A 73 -34.02 -8.36 20.12
CA ALA A 73 -35.40 -8.41 19.67
C ALA A 73 -35.92 -9.83 19.34
N VAL A 74 -35.03 -10.77 19.01
CA VAL A 74 -35.39 -12.10 18.54
C VAL A 74 -34.99 -13.20 19.51
N ASP A 75 -33.69 -13.28 19.83
CA ASP A 75 -33.14 -14.38 20.62
C ASP A 75 -33.45 -14.25 22.11
N TYR A 76 -33.32 -13.06 22.66
CA TYR A 76 -33.55 -12.82 24.10
C TYR A 76 -34.35 -11.52 24.36
N PRO A 77 -35.66 -11.50 24.00
CA PRO A 77 -36.48 -10.31 24.07
C PRO A 77 -36.87 -9.98 25.53
N LEU A 78 -36.06 -9.20 26.22
CA LEU A 78 -36.31 -8.71 27.56
C LEU A 78 -36.66 -7.22 27.58
N VAL A 79 -37.79 -6.89 28.12
CA VAL A 79 -38.18 -5.48 28.34
C VAL A 79 -37.64 -5.02 29.70
N ILE A 80 -36.56 -4.24 29.67
CA ILE A 80 -35.90 -3.70 30.87
C ILE A 80 -36.22 -2.21 30.96
N GLY A 81 -36.94 -1.81 32.04
CA GLY A 81 -37.29 -0.41 32.30
C GLY A 81 -38.13 0.25 31.24
N GLY A 82 -38.98 -0.53 30.52
CA GLY A 82 -39.86 -0.01 29.47
C GLY A 82 -39.15 0.36 28.16
N LYS A 83 -37.89 -0.02 27.96
CA LYS A 83 -37.16 0.23 26.73
C LYS A 83 -37.64 -0.67 25.59
N PRO A 84 -37.67 -0.17 24.34
CA PRO A 84 -37.92 -1.03 23.17
C PRO A 84 -36.88 -2.12 23.06
N LEU A 85 -37.24 -3.28 22.50
CA LEU A 85 -36.37 -4.43 22.33
C LEU A 85 -35.15 -4.09 21.48
N PHE A 86 -35.27 -3.19 20.52
CA PHE A 86 -34.18 -2.62 19.74
C PHE A 86 -34.42 -1.11 19.57
N ALA A 87 -33.37 -0.33 19.85
CA ALA A 87 -33.34 1.11 19.59
C ALA A 87 -32.02 1.48 18.96
N PHE A 88 -32.08 2.11 17.80
CA PHE A 88 -30.90 2.48 16.99
C PHE A 88 -29.93 3.38 17.77
N GLU A 89 -30.50 4.32 18.56
CA GLU A 89 -29.73 5.31 19.32
C GLU A 89 -28.78 4.64 20.33
N PHE A 90 -29.21 3.56 20.96
CA PHE A 90 -28.40 2.81 21.92
C PHE A 90 -27.40 1.87 21.23
N SER A 91 -27.63 1.59 19.96
CA SER A 91 -26.76 0.71 19.18
C SER A 91 -25.57 1.44 18.55
N ILE A 92 -25.61 2.79 18.49
CA ILE A 92 -24.58 3.61 17.82
C ILE A 92 -23.17 3.34 18.35
N PRO A 93 -22.88 3.35 19.67
CA PRO A 93 -21.52 3.18 20.16
C PRO A 93 -20.90 1.85 19.73
N ILE A 94 -21.62 0.75 19.94
CA ILE A 94 -21.12 -0.61 19.58
C ILE A 94 -20.98 -0.74 18.06
N THR A 95 -21.95 -0.20 17.31
CA THR A 95 -21.90 -0.22 15.84
C THR A 95 -20.70 0.54 15.32
N PHE A 96 -20.39 1.70 15.90
CA PHE A 96 -19.20 2.48 15.54
C PHE A 96 -17.92 1.71 15.84
N GLU A 97 -17.77 1.12 17.02
CA GLU A 97 -16.59 0.34 17.40
C GLU A 97 -16.34 -0.84 16.45
N VAL A 98 -17.39 -1.61 16.16
CA VAL A 98 -17.27 -2.78 15.27
C VAL A 98 -16.96 -2.33 13.83
N THR A 99 -17.56 -1.23 13.38
CA THR A 99 -17.28 -0.65 12.06
C THR A 99 -15.80 -0.30 11.93
N VAL A 100 -15.25 0.43 12.92
CA VAL A 100 -13.84 0.84 12.93
C VAL A 100 -12.91 -0.37 13.06
N LEU A 101 -13.26 -1.34 13.90
CA LEU A 101 -12.50 -2.58 14.06
C LEU A 101 -12.38 -3.36 12.75
N PHE A 102 -13.48 -3.55 12.05
CA PHE A 102 -13.48 -4.25 10.75
C PHE A 102 -12.71 -3.46 9.69
N ALA A 103 -12.86 -2.13 9.65
CA ALA A 103 -12.10 -1.27 8.76
C ALA A 103 -10.59 -1.37 9.04
N ALA A 104 -10.18 -1.39 10.31
CA ALA A 104 -8.78 -1.54 10.71
C ALA A 104 -8.21 -2.91 10.28
N PHE A 105 -8.92 -3.99 10.52
CA PHE A 105 -8.52 -5.32 10.01
C PHE A 105 -8.48 -5.34 8.48
N GLY A 106 -9.45 -4.73 7.82
CA GLY A 106 -9.46 -4.57 6.37
C GLY A 106 -8.24 -3.83 5.84
N ALA A 107 -7.81 -2.77 6.53
CA ALA A 107 -6.61 -2.02 6.17
C ALA A 107 -5.34 -2.87 6.33
N VAL A 108 -5.15 -3.51 7.48
CA VAL A 108 -3.94 -4.29 7.77
C VAL A 108 -3.85 -5.52 6.85
N ILE A 109 -4.89 -6.35 6.86
CA ILE A 109 -4.92 -7.59 6.06
C ILE A 109 -4.86 -7.25 4.55
N GLY A 110 -5.61 -6.23 4.14
CA GLY A 110 -5.64 -5.77 2.76
C GLY A 110 -4.28 -5.24 2.29
N MET A 111 -3.58 -4.49 3.12
CA MET A 111 -2.23 -4.03 2.82
C MET A 111 -1.26 -5.20 2.65
N PHE A 112 -1.26 -6.15 3.57
CA PHE A 112 -0.42 -7.35 3.44
C PHE A 112 -0.75 -8.18 2.20
N ALA A 113 -2.02 -8.39 1.92
CA ALA A 113 -2.47 -9.18 0.78
C ALA A 113 -2.13 -8.50 -0.56
N LEU A 114 -2.42 -7.20 -0.70
CA LEU A 114 -2.15 -6.45 -1.93
C LEU A 114 -0.65 -6.30 -2.23
N ASN A 115 0.18 -6.18 -1.19
CA ASN A 115 1.63 -6.09 -1.33
C ASN A 115 2.32 -7.46 -1.39
N GLY A 116 1.57 -8.57 -1.22
CA GLY A 116 2.13 -9.92 -1.19
C GLY A 116 3.13 -10.15 -0.06
N LEU A 117 2.92 -9.48 1.08
CA LEU A 117 3.75 -9.64 2.27
C LEU A 117 3.29 -10.84 3.12
N PRO A 118 4.18 -11.50 3.89
CA PRO A 118 5.61 -11.21 4.05
C PRO A 118 6.49 -11.77 2.92
N ARG A 119 7.42 -10.94 2.42
CA ARG A 119 8.49 -11.38 1.52
C ARG A 119 9.81 -11.37 2.29
N LEU A 120 10.24 -12.52 2.75
CA LEU A 120 11.44 -12.66 3.58
C LEU A 120 12.74 -12.55 2.79
N SER A 121 12.71 -12.79 1.47
CA SER A 121 13.85 -12.65 0.59
C SER A 121 13.47 -11.94 -0.70
N HIS A 122 14.26 -10.94 -1.07
CA HIS A 122 14.17 -10.28 -2.36
C HIS A 122 15.61 -10.03 -2.85
N PRO A 123 15.92 -10.23 -4.14
CA PRO A 123 17.26 -10.02 -4.67
C PRO A 123 17.84 -8.63 -4.33
N VAL A 124 17.00 -7.63 -4.25
CA VAL A 124 17.34 -6.24 -3.90
C VAL A 124 18.06 -6.10 -2.55
N PHE A 125 17.82 -7.00 -1.59
CA PHE A 125 18.49 -6.96 -0.28
C PHE A 125 19.99 -7.28 -0.36
N GLY A 126 20.44 -7.87 -1.46
CA GLY A 126 21.85 -8.10 -1.75
C GLY A 126 22.60 -6.86 -2.28
N CYS A 127 21.88 -5.80 -2.67
CA CYS A 127 22.47 -4.57 -3.16
C CYS A 127 23.02 -3.72 -2.04
N GLU A 128 24.26 -3.26 -2.18
CA GLU A 128 24.86 -2.33 -1.22
C GLU A 128 24.15 -0.98 -1.22
N SER A 129 23.75 -0.49 -2.40
CA SER A 129 22.98 0.75 -2.56
C SER A 129 21.63 0.70 -1.86
N PHE A 130 21.00 -0.47 -1.71
CA PHE A 130 19.71 -0.61 -1.03
C PHE A 130 19.78 -0.29 0.47
N ARG A 131 20.93 -0.45 1.10
CA ARG A 131 21.11 -0.12 2.53
C ARG A 131 20.94 1.37 2.81
N ARG A 132 21.21 2.23 1.81
CA ARG A 132 21.10 3.70 1.92
C ARG A 132 19.69 4.23 1.66
N VAL A 133 18.80 3.42 1.14
CA VAL A 133 17.42 3.83 0.79
C VAL A 133 16.60 4.27 2.02
N THR A 134 16.93 3.79 3.21
CA THR A 134 16.30 4.19 4.47
C THR A 134 16.88 5.45 5.09
N ASP A 135 18.00 5.95 4.56
CA ASP A 135 18.72 7.10 5.11
C ASP A 135 18.75 8.28 4.12
N ASP A 136 19.51 8.18 3.04
CA ASP A 136 19.72 9.26 2.08
C ASP A 136 19.68 8.83 0.61
N GLY A 137 19.46 7.54 0.32
CA GLY A 137 19.58 6.99 -1.03
C GLY A 137 18.27 7.04 -1.82
N PHE A 138 18.35 7.40 -3.09
CA PHE A 138 17.23 7.33 -4.06
C PHE A 138 17.56 6.27 -5.08
N MET A 139 16.80 5.18 -5.14
CA MET A 139 17.10 4.04 -5.97
C MET A 139 15.95 3.71 -6.92
N LEU A 140 16.28 3.44 -8.17
CA LEU A 140 15.39 2.88 -9.18
C LEU A 140 15.81 1.44 -9.45
N LEU A 141 14.86 0.52 -9.34
CA LEU A 141 15.02 -0.87 -9.73
C LEU A 141 14.26 -1.10 -11.04
N VAL A 142 14.94 -1.65 -12.03
CA VAL A 142 14.33 -2.00 -13.33
C VAL A 142 14.45 -3.51 -13.54
N GLU A 143 13.32 -4.16 -13.78
CA GLU A 143 13.27 -5.58 -14.14
C GLU A 143 13.65 -5.76 -15.62
N SER A 144 14.92 -5.47 -15.95
CA SER A 144 15.47 -5.70 -17.28
C SER A 144 16.91 -6.17 -17.16
N ASP A 145 17.31 -7.09 -18.01
CA ASP A 145 18.69 -7.60 -18.09
C ASP A 145 19.42 -7.06 -19.33
N ALA A 146 18.82 -6.13 -20.09
CA ALA A 146 19.39 -5.58 -21.30
C ALA A 146 20.56 -4.61 -20.99
N GLU A 147 21.72 -4.80 -21.63
CA GLU A 147 22.87 -3.88 -21.51
C GLU A 147 22.49 -2.43 -21.83
N GLY A 148 21.63 -2.21 -22.82
CA GLY A 148 21.11 -0.88 -23.15
C GLY A 148 20.31 -0.19 -22.03
N CYS A 149 19.74 -0.94 -21.09
CA CYS A 149 19.06 -0.38 -19.91
C CYS A 149 20.09 0.26 -18.97
N ARG A 150 21.24 -0.38 -18.75
CA ARG A 150 22.30 0.15 -17.89
C ARG A 150 22.91 1.43 -18.47
N GLU A 151 23.23 1.44 -19.76
CA GLU A 151 23.78 2.61 -20.45
C GLU A 151 22.81 3.79 -20.40
N LEU A 152 21.52 3.51 -20.57
CA LEU A 152 20.47 4.52 -20.45
C LEU A 152 20.40 5.10 -19.05
N LEU A 153 20.40 4.28 -18.00
CA LEU A 153 20.39 4.74 -16.60
C LEU A 153 21.60 5.63 -16.28
N VAL A 154 22.78 5.25 -16.76
CA VAL A 154 24.00 6.08 -16.62
C VAL A 154 23.85 7.42 -17.36
N SER A 155 23.30 7.41 -18.58
CA SER A 155 23.07 8.65 -19.34
C SER A 155 22.03 9.57 -18.68
N LEU A 156 21.12 9.02 -17.87
CA LEU A 156 20.11 9.76 -17.10
C LEU A 156 20.64 10.23 -15.73
N GLY A 157 21.93 10.08 -15.46
CA GLY A 157 22.58 10.61 -14.27
C GLY A 157 22.61 9.64 -13.08
N ALA A 158 22.49 8.35 -13.32
CA ALA A 158 22.70 7.37 -12.27
C ALA A 158 24.15 7.43 -11.77
N ARG A 159 24.34 7.61 -10.46
CA ARG A 159 25.64 7.67 -9.80
C ARG A 159 26.31 6.29 -9.74
N ARG A 160 25.52 5.27 -9.53
CA ARG A 160 25.95 3.88 -9.44
C ARG A 160 24.89 2.96 -10.04
N THR A 161 25.31 1.94 -10.75
CA THR A 161 24.42 0.90 -11.28
C THR A 161 24.92 -0.47 -10.86
N GLU A 162 24.05 -1.30 -10.29
CA GLU A 162 24.36 -2.66 -9.85
C GLU A 162 23.43 -3.64 -10.54
N VAL A 163 23.97 -4.79 -10.94
CA VAL A 163 23.15 -5.90 -11.45
C VAL A 163 22.74 -6.76 -10.28
N VAL A 164 21.45 -6.95 -10.14
CA VAL A 164 20.82 -7.72 -9.07
C VAL A 164 20.34 -9.05 -9.65
N SER A 165 20.88 -10.12 -9.15
CA SER A 165 20.59 -11.51 -9.58
C SER A 165 19.80 -12.28 -8.55
#